data_5df67bbc1aa2cbe567769e58cccbd5d3
#
_entry.id   5df67bbc1aa2cbe567769e58cccbd5d3
#
_cell.length_a   1.000
_cell.length_b   1.000
_cell.length_c   1.000
_cell.angle_alpha   90.00
_cell.angle_beta   90.00
_cell.angle_gamma   90.00
#
_symmetry.space_group_name_H-M   'P 1'
#
loop_
_entity.id
_entity.type
_entity.pdbx_description
1 polymer ?
#
loop_
_entity_poly.entity_id
_entity_poly.type
_entity_poly.pdbx_seq_one_letter_code
_entity_poly.pdbx_strand_id
1 'polypeptide(L)'
;MPIAVYPGTQLTGASVMDLVTNPRAQVDAILALHERFHTPVLLTAMDLSAEAEAFGCSVRMEEGEIPTVTGRRATTAEEIRALPIPHPGDRRTGVHLEAAGRLVRLTNGSPVLGELIGPFSLAGRIFGVSESLELSAAEPELLEELLEKTTDFVLEYACAFKQQGVHGVILAEPAAGLLSPRGLARFSSARVHRIVDELQSDDFTIILHNCGARLVHLPQILESGVAGVHFGAPMDMRAALSQAGEEVILSGNLDPSAVFRSGTRQEVEAKAQELLSFAQGRWNFIPSSGCDLPLDTPLENMDAFFETLKGFAA
;
A
#
# COMPACT_ATOMS: atom_id res chain seq x y z
N MET A 1 -8.33 8.78 -5.11
CA MET A 1 -6.87 8.67 -5.40
C MET A 1 -6.55 7.21 -5.66
N PRO A 2 -6.57 6.72 -6.89
CA PRO A 2 -6.19 5.35 -7.18
C PRO A 2 -4.72 5.11 -6.84
N ILE A 3 -4.40 3.92 -6.33
CA ILE A 3 -3.02 3.43 -6.29
C ILE A 3 -2.71 2.97 -7.72
N ALA A 4 -1.82 3.70 -8.39
CA ALA A 4 -1.56 3.47 -9.81
C ALA A 4 -0.15 3.96 -10.19
N VAL A 5 0.77 3.03 -10.36
CA VAL A 5 2.09 3.31 -10.90
C VAL A 5 2.35 2.46 -12.15
N TYR A 6 2.02 1.19 -12.11
CA TYR A 6 2.27 0.26 -13.21
C TYR A 6 1.57 0.61 -14.54
N PRO A 7 0.35 1.18 -14.59
CA PRO A 7 -0.22 1.68 -15.84
C PRO A 7 0.62 2.76 -16.55
N GLY A 8 1.53 3.43 -15.82
CA GLY A 8 2.49 4.38 -16.40
C GLY A 8 3.44 3.77 -17.44
N THR A 9 3.65 2.45 -17.41
CA THR A 9 4.39 1.73 -18.45
C THR A 9 3.80 1.93 -19.83
N GLN A 10 2.47 2.03 -19.94
CA GLN A 10 1.78 2.28 -21.22
C GLN A 10 2.07 3.68 -21.80
N LEU A 11 2.46 4.65 -20.95
CA LEU A 11 2.76 6.02 -21.36
C LEU A 11 4.25 6.20 -21.67
N THR A 12 5.13 5.48 -20.98
CA THR A 12 6.58 5.63 -21.11
C THR A 12 7.24 4.56 -21.96
N GLY A 13 6.59 3.41 -22.16
CA GLY A 13 7.18 2.23 -22.82
C GLY A 13 8.20 1.48 -21.95
N ALA A 14 8.35 1.87 -20.68
CA ALA A 14 9.19 1.13 -19.72
C ALA A 14 8.53 -0.21 -19.34
N SER A 15 9.33 -1.22 -19.01
CA SER A 15 8.84 -2.47 -18.44
C SER A 15 8.55 -2.35 -16.94
N VAL A 16 7.82 -3.32 -16.36
CA VAL A 16 7.67 -3.43 -14.90
C VAL A 16 9.05 -3.60 -14.25
N MET A 17 9.93 -4.39 -14.87
CA MET A 17 11.31 -4.57 -14.42
C MET A 17 12.05 -3.23 -14.30
N ASP A 18 11.91 -2.35 -15.30
CA ASP A 18 12.51 -1.01 -15.25
C ASP A 18 11.97 -0.20 -14.07
N LEU A 19 10.66 -0.23 -13.82
CA LEU A 19 10.05 0.53 -12.73
C LEU A 19 10.58 0.11 -11.36
N VAL A 20 10.83 -1.18 -11.15
CA VAL A 20 11.24 -1.72 -9.84
C VAL A 20 12.75 -1.80 -9.64
N THR A 21 13.55 -1.55 -10.70
CA THR A 21 15.02 -1.60 -10.63
C THR A 21 15.70 -0.27 -10.97
N ASN A 22 14.98 0.67 -11.57
CA ASN A 22 15.52 1.94 -12.00
C ASN A 22 14.65 3.12 -11.46
N PRO A 23 15.17 3.89 -10.50
CA PRO A 23 14.41 4.98 -9.89
C PRO A 23 13.99 6.07 -10.88
N ARG A 24 14.75 6.26 -11.98
CA ARG A 24 14.38 7.22 -13.02
C ARG A 24 13.17 6.72 -13.82
N ALA A 25 13.18 5.47 -14.25
CA ALA A 25 12.05 4.89 -14.99
C ALA A 25 10.76 4.91 -14.15
N GLN A 26 10.86 4.62 -12.83
CA GLN A 26 9.73 4.73 -11.91
C GLN A 26 9.20 6.16 -11.84
N VAL A 27 10.07 7.15 -11.68
CA VAL A 27 9.69 8.58 -11.63
C VAL A 27 9.05 9.01 -12.93
N ASP A 28 9.63 8.67 -14.09
CA ASP A 28 9.09 9.04 -15.40
C ASP A 28 7.66 8.48 -15.60
N ALA A 29 7.41 7.24 -15.19
CA ALA A 29 6.08 6.63 -15.25
C ALA A 29 5.06 7.34 -14.33
N ILE A 30 5.44 7.67 -13.11
CA ILE A 30 4.59 8.38 -12.15
C ILE A 30 4.27 9.79 -12.65
N LEU A 31 5.25 10.51 -13.18
CA LEU A 31 5.05 11.86 -13.72
C LEU A 31 4.16 11.84 -14.98
N ALA A 32 4.31 10.84 -15.86
CA ALA A 32 3.45 10.68 -17.02
C ALA A 32 1.98 10.46 -16.64
N LEU A 33 1.72 9.66 -15.58
CA LEU A 33 0.38 9.50 -15.02
C LEU A 33 -0.13 10.80 -14.38
N HIS A 34 0.72 11.49 -13.64
CA HIS A 34 0.36 12.78 -13.02
C HIS A 34 0.02 13.83 -14.06
N GLU A 35 0.79 13.96 -15.14
CA GLU A 35 0.52 14.89 -16.23
C GLU A 35 -0.82 14.59 -16.91
N ARG A 36 -1.13 13.31 -17.14
CA ARG A 36 -2.38 12.91 -17.81
C ARG A 36 -3.62 13.09 -16.92
N PHE A 37 -3.55 12.62 -15.69
CA PHE A 37 -4.74 12.48 -14.81
C PHE A 37 -4.85 13.60 -13.77
N HIS A 38 -3.81 14.41 -13.57
CA HIS A 38 -3.71 15.42 -12.52
C HIS A 38 -3.96 14.80 -11.13
N THR A 39 -3.25 13.70 -10.85
CA THR A 39 -3.38 12.98 -9.57
C THR A 39 -3.07 13.93 -8.40
N PRO A 40 -3.88 13.96 -7.34
CA PRO A 40 -3.69 14.91 -6.24
C PRO A 40 -2.46 14.56 -5.37
N VAL A 41 -2.00 13.31 -5.43
CA VAL A 41 -0.86 12.77 -4.68
C VAL A 41 -0.06 11.86 -5.61
N LEU A 42 1.24 11.86 -5.48
CA LEU A 42 2.13 10.93 -6.18
C LEU A 42 2.55 9.82 -5.22
N LEU A 43 2.55 8.59 -5.71
CA LEU A 43 2.87 7.39 -4.96
C LEU A 43 4.10 6.73 -5.58
N THR A 44 5.00 6.17 -4.76
CA THR A 44 6.02 5.24 -5.28
C THR A 44 5.37 3.93 -5.70
N ALA A 45 6.09 3.07 -6.43
CA ALA A 45 5.54 1.78 -6.85
C ALA A 45 5.30 0.85 -5.64
N MET A 46 4.13 0.20 -5.61
CA MET A 46 3.80 -0.82 -4.62
C MET A 46 4.47 -2.15 -5.02
N ASP A 47 5.70 -2.36 -4.57
CA ASP A 47 6.44 -3.60 -4.76
C ASP A 47 6.63 -4.32 -3.42
N LEU A 48 5.66 -5.13 -3.04
CA LEU A 48 5.64 -5.85 -1.75
C LEU A 48 6.66 -7.01 -1.67
N SER A 49 7.66 -7.03 -2.56
CA SER A 49 8.76 -7.99 -2.55
C SER A 49 10.12 -7.36 -2.25
N ALA A 50 10.23 -6.03 -2.36
CA ALA A 50 11.50 -5.32 -2.20
C ALA A 50 12.06 -5.45 -0.78
N GLU A 51 11.23 -5.31 0.23
CA GLU A 51 11.61 -5.45 1.63
C GLU A 51 11.96 -6.91 1.98
N ALA A 52 11.18 -7.87 1.48
CA ALA A 52 11.48 -9.27 1.65
C ALA A 52 12.80 -9.67 0.96
N GLU A 53 13.10 -9.08 -0.20
CA GLU A 53 14.40 -9.25 -0.87
C GLU A 53 15.55 -8.69 -0.01
N ALA A 54 15.37 -7.57 0.67
CA ALA A 54 16.35 -7.04 1.60
C ALA A 54 16.63 -8.02 2.74
N PHE A 55 15.62 -8.70 3.28
CA PHE A 55 15.78 -9.81 4.24
C PHE A 55 16.43 -11.06 3.66
N GLY A 56 16.68 -11.11 2.36
CA GLY A 56 17.32 -12.22 1.66
C GLY A 56 16.35 -13.26 1.12
N CYS A 57 15.07 -12.92 0.96
CA CYS A 57 14.13 -13.77 0.21
C CYS A 57 14.51 -13.82 -1.28
N SER A 58 14.29 -14.96 -1.90
CA SER A 58 14.38 -15.10 -3.35
C SER A 58 13.16 -14.43 -4.00
N VAL A 59 13.40 -13.66 -5.07
CA VAL A 59 12.36 -12.97 -5.81
C VAL A 59 12.44 -13.37 -7.27
N ARG A 60 11.30 -13.80 -7.82
CA ARG A 60 11.14 -13.98 -9.26
C ARG A 60 10.80 -12.64 -9.87
N MET A 61 11.58 -12.25 -10.88
CA MET A 61 11.42 -10.99 -11.61
C MET A 61 11.29 -11.29 -13.10
N GLU A 62 10.22 -10.79 -13.70
CA GLU A 62 9.92 -10.92 -15.13
C GLU A 62 9.53 -9.55 -15.70
N GLU A 63 9.82 -9.29 -16.98
CA GLU A 63 9.63 -7.94 -17.57
C GLU A 63 8.19 -7.41 -17.47
N GLY A 64 7.20 -8.27 -17.62
CA GLY A 64 5.77 -7.94 -17.65
C GLY A 64 5.01 -8.26 -16.36
N GLU A 65 5.69 -8.67 -15.28
CA GLU A 65 5.04 -9.07 -14.04
C GLU A 65 5.60 -8.30 -12.84
N ILE A 66 4.73 -8.01 -11.87
CA ILE A 66 5.16 -7.47 -10.58
C ILE A 66 5.99 -8.55 -9.87
N PRO A 67 7.17 -8.19 -9.31
CA PRO A 67 8.05 -9.14 -8.67
C PRO A 67 7.36 -9.93 -7.55
N THR A 68 7.66 -11.21 -7.45
CA THR A 68 7.01 -12.11 -6.50
C THR A 68 8.04 -12.88 -5.69
N VAL A 69 7.89 -12.86 -4.35
CA VAL A 69 8.71 -13.67 -3.45
C VAL A 69 8.46 -15.15 -3.71
N THR A 70 9.54 -15.92 -3.84
CA THR A 70 9.50 -17.37 -4.04
C THR A 70 10.18 -18.10 -2.89
N GLY A 71 9.51 -19.13 -2.34
CA GLY A 71 10.01 -19.85 -1.18
C GLY A 71 9.91 -19.04 0.12
N ARG A 72 10.64 -19.48 1.15
CA ARG A 72 10.67 -18.90 2.48
C ARG A 72 12.12 -18.64 2.90
N ARG A 73 12.38 -17.53 3.59
CA ARG A 73 13.72 -17.19 4.09
C ARG A 73 14.00 -17.82 5.44
N ALA A 74 12.96 -18.03 6.25
CA ALA A 74 12.99 -18.73 7.51
C ALA A 74 11.86 -19.77 7.58
N THR A 75 12.12 -20.92 8.17
CA THR A 75 11.19 -22.05 8.30
C THR A 75 11.18 -22.65 9.72
N THR A 76 12.11 -22.25 10.57
CA THR A 76 12.25 -22.72 11.96
C THR A 76 12.40 -21.53 12.92
N ALA A 77 12.19 -21.80 14.21
CA ALA A 77 12.40 -20.82 15.28
C ALA A 77 13.85 -20.31 15.34
N GLU A 78 14.82 -21.20 15.14
CA GLU A 78 16.25 -20.85 15.12
C GLU A 78 16.57 -19.90 13.96
N GLU A 79 16.00 -20.15 12.79
CA GLU A 79 16.18 -19.27 11.62
C GLU A 79 15.52 -17.92 11.82
N ILE A 80 14.34 -17.84 12.45
CA ILE A 80 13.69 -16.58 12.83
C ILE A 80 14.61 -15.78 13.77
N ARG A 81 15.15 -16.42 14.82
CA ARG A 81 16.03 -15.74 15.79
C ARG A 81 17.33 -15.29 15.17
N ALA A 82 17.90 -16.08 14.27
CA ALA A 82 19.13 -15.76 13.53
C ALA A 82 18.93 -14.78 12.38
N LEU A 83 17.69 -14.43 12.01
CA LEU A 83 17.41 -13.53 10.88
C LEU A 83 17.99 -12.14 11.15
N PRO A 84 18.92 -11.65 10.32
CA PRO A 84 19.43 -10.30 10.46
C PRO A 84 18.35 -9.29 9.98
N ILE A 85 18.31 -8.13 10.61
CA ILE A 85 17.50 -7.00 10.13
C ILE A 85 18.34 -6.24 9.11
N PRO A 86 17.90 -6.10 7.85
CA PRO A 86 18.62 -5.35 6.83
C PRO A 86 18.56 -3.83 7.10
N HIS A 87 19.31 -3.06 6.34
CA HIS A 87 19.23 -1.60 6.37
C HIS A 87 18.34 -1.06 5.25
N PRO A 88 17.61 0.05 5.50
CA PRO A 88 16.94 0.79 4.44
C PRO A 88 17.92 1.18 3.33
N GLY A 89 17.56 0.89 2.09
CA GLY A 89 18.45 1.07 0.94
C GLY A 89 19.15 -0.21 0.47
N ASP A 90 19.11 -1.29 1.26
CA ASP A 90 19.58 -2.58 0.79
C ASP A 90 18.69 -3.10 -0.34
N ARG A 91 19.34 -3.69 -1.37
CA ARG A 91 18.65 -4.23 -2.54
C ARG A 91 17.73 -3.18 -3.20
N ARG A 92 16.51 -3.60 -3.63
CA ARG A 92 15.56 -2.72 -4.33
C ARG A 92 14.85 -1.69 -3.44
N THR A 93 14.96 -1.80 -2.12
CA THR A 93 14.46 -0.74 -1.23
C THR A 93 15.12 0.60 -1.51
N GLY A 94 16.38 0.62 -1.94
CA GLY A 94 17.09 1.82 -2.37
C GLY A 94 16.50 2.48 -3.61
N VAL A 95 15.94 1.69 -4.53
CA VAL A 95 15.28 2.20 -5.75
C VAL A 95 14.07 3.05 -5.39
N HIS A 96 13.23 2.57 -4.47
CA HIS A 96 12.02 3.28 -4.05
C HIS A 96 12.35 4.55 -3.26
N LEU A 97 13.36 4.52 -2.39
CA LEU A 97 13.84 5.71 -1.67
C LEU A 97 14.36 6.78 -2.63
N GLU A 98 15.19 6.38 -3.61
CA GLU A 98 15.71 7.33 -4.57
C GLU A 98 14.61 7.91 -5.47
N ALA A 99 13.65 7.08 -5.91
CA ALA A 99 12.49 7.54 -6.68
C ALA A 99 11.66 8.56 -5.89
N ALA A 100 11.37 8.28 -4.61
CA ALA A 100 10.66 9.19 -3.72
C ALA A 100 11.36 10.55 -3.59
N GLY A 101 12.65 10.56 -3.30
CA GLY A 101 13.42 11.80 -3.19
C GLY A 101 13.51 12.58 -4.52
N ARG A 102 13.51 11.89 -5.67
CA ARG A 102 13.44 12.55 -6.98
C ARG A 102 12.07 13.19 -7.22
N LEU A 103 10.97 12.49 -6.91
CA LEU A 103 9.61 13.02 -7.03
C LEU A 103 9.42 14.29 -6.21
N VAL A 104 9.83 14.28 -4.93
CA VAL A 104 9.77 15.48 -4.07
C VAL A 104 10.45 16.69 -4.71
N ARG A 105 11.63 16.49 -5.30
CA ARG A 105 12.37 17.58 -5.95
C ARG A 105 11.74 18.08 -7.26
N LEU A 106 11.02 17.22 -7.98
CA LEU A 106 10.50 17.54 -9.32
C LEU A 106 9.09 18.11 -9.29
N THR A 107 8.31 17.87 -8.22
CA THR A 107 6.86 18.12 -8.22
C THR A 107 6.42 19.41 -7.53
N ASN A 108 7.34 20.33 -7.19
CA ASN A 108 7.05 21.68 -6.71
C ASN A 108 5.94 21.78 -5.65
N GLY A 109 5.93 20.85 -4.66
CA GLY A 109 4.98 20.88 -3.54
C GLY A 109 3.76 19.99 -3.70
N SER A 110 3.64 19.18 -4.77
CA SER A 110 2.63 18.12 -4.80
C SER A 110 2.97 17.08 -3.73
N PRO A 111 1.98 16.60 -2.95
CA PRO A 111 2.22 15.55 -1.96
C PRO A 111 2.80 14.29 -2.61
N VAL A 112 3.84 13.73 -1.99
CA VAL A 112 4.46 12.46 -2.37
C VAL A 112 4.36 11.53 -1.18
N LEU A 113 3.89 10.29 -1.39
CA LEU A 113 3.87 9.24 -0.39
C LEU A 113 4.72 8.06 -0.84
N GLY A 114 5.50 7.51 0.09
CA GLY A 114 6.18 6.23 -0.10
C GLY A 114 5.23 5.06 0.09
N GLU A 115 5.40 3.98 -0.67
CA GLU A 115 4.67 2.74 -0.46
C GLU A 115 5.61 1.65 0.06
N LEU A 116 5.23 0.97 1.12
CA LEU A 116 5.99 -0.11 1.73
C LEU A 116 5.07 -1.16 2.35
N ILE A 117 5.58 -2.39 2.48
CA ILE A 117 4.84 -3.48 3.11
C ILE A 117 4.78 -3.27 4.63
N GLY A 118 3.64 -3.62 5.24
CA GLY A 118 3.50 -3.57 6.69
C GLY A 118 4.12 -4.80 7.39
N PRO A 119 4.30 -4.73 8.73
CA PRO A 119 5.06 -5.72 9.49
C PRO A 119 4.54 -7.16 9.38
N PHE A 120 3.23 -7.38 9.51
CA PHE A 120 2.67 -8.73 9.43
C PHE A 120 2.74 -9.32 8.02
N SER A 121 2.48 -8.50 7.01
CA SER A 121 2.59 -8.94 5.62
C SER A 121 4.04 -9.23 5.23
N LEU A 122 5.00 -8.47 5.75
CA LEU A 122 6.43 -8.76 5.57
C LEU A 122 6.83 -10.08 6.26
N ALA A 123 6.37 -10.31 7.49
CA ALA A 123 6.56 -11.59 8.17
C ALA A 123 6.02 -12.76 7.33
N GLY A 124 4.84 -12.58 6.73
CA GLY A 124 4.26 -13.55 5.80
C GLY A 124 5.07 -13.78 4.52
N ARG A 125 5.80 -12.77 4.03
CA ARG A 125 6.74 -12.94 2.88
C ARG A 125 7.99 -13.71 3.29
N ILE A 126 8.47 -13.51 4.51
CA ILE A 126 9.70 -14.14 5.03
C ILE A 126 9.46 -15.59 5.44
N PHE A 127 8.41 -15.87 6.18
CA PHE A 127 8.14 -17.17 6.80
C PHE A 127 7.09 -17.99 6.06
N GLY A 128 6.23 -17.36 5.28
CA GLY A 128 5.06 -17.94 4.62
C GLY A 128 3.77 -17.37 5.24
N VAL A 129 2.81 -16.99 4.40
CA VAL A 129 1.53 -16.39 4.88
C VAL A 129 0.73 -17.41 5.68
N SER A 130 0.56 -18.64 5.15
CA SER A 130 -0.18 -19.71 5.83
C SER A 130 0.48 -20.09 7.15
N GLU A 131 1.78 -20.23 7.15
CA GLU A 131 2.57 -20.58 8.33
C GLU A 131 2.54 -19.46 9.39
N SER A 132 2.56 -18.19 8.99
CA SER A 132 2.39 -17.06 9.92
C SER A 132 0.99 -17.02 10.54
N LEU A 133 -0.04 -17.41 9.78
CA LEU A 133 -1.39 -17.56 10.31
C LEU A 133 -1.48 -18.75 11.29
N GLU A 134 -0.82 -19.85 10.99
CA GLU A 134 -0.73 -21.01 11.91
C GLU A 134 0.00 -20.63 13.20
N LEU A 135 1.15 -19.93 13.11
CA LEU A 135 1.87 -19.44 14.29
C LEU A 135 1.01 -18.50 15.14
N SER A 136 0.17 -17.67 14.53
CA SER A 136 -0.70 -16.76 15.28
C SER A 136 -1.63 -17.46 16.28
N ALA A 137 -1.93 -18.75 16.03
CA ALA A 137 -2.78 -19.58 16.86
C ALA A 137 -2.00 -20.58 17.72
N ALA A 138 -0.93 -21.19 17.17
CA ALA A 138 -0.20 -22.28 17.79
C ALA A 138 0.99 -21.81 18.64
N GLU A 139 1.77 -20.83 18.13
CA GLU A 139 2.99 -20.34 18.76
C GLU A 139 3.08 -18.80 18.62
N PRO A 140 2.14 -18.05 19.23
CA PRO A 140 2.04 -16.60 19.04
C PRO A 140 3.30 -15.85 19.48
N GLU A 141 4.04 -16.34 20.47
CA GLU A 141 5.29 -15.72 20.95
C GLU A 141 6.39 -15.81 19.90
N LEU A 142 6.46 -16.92 19.14
CA LEU A 142 7.41 -17.04 18.04
C LEU A 142 7.07 -16.10 16.87
N LEU A 143 5.78 -15.93 16.57
CA LEU A 143 5.35 -14.95 15.61
C LEU A 143 5.73 -13.51 16.05
N GLU A 144 5.58 -13.21 17.34
CA GLU A 144 5.98 -11.89 17.87
C GLU A 144 7.49 -11.65 17.75
N GLU A 145 8.34 -12.67 17.94
CA GLU A 145 9.79 -12.54 17.70
C GLU A 145 10.09 -12.15 16.24
N LEU A 146 9.36 -12.70 15.27
CA LEU A 146 9.49 -12.31 13.86
C LEU A 146 8.94 -10.90 13.59
N LEU A 147 7.79 -10.59 14.20
CA LEU A 147 7.14 -9.29 14.05
C LEU A 147 7.97 -8.15 14.65
N GLU A 148 8.72 -8.36 15.73
CA GLU A 148 9.66 -7.35 16.22
C GLU A 148 10.67 -6.96 15.14
N LYS A 149 11.30 -7.95 14.49
CA LYS A 149 12.29 -7.71 13.44
C LYS A 149 11.70 -7.00 12.21
N THR A 150 10.51 -7.42 11.79
CA THR A 150 9.85 -6.79 10.64
C THR A 150 9.34 -5.40 10.97
N THR A 151 8.87 -5.16 12.20
CA THR A 151 8.44 -3.83 12.66
C THR A 151 9.62 -2.87 12.75
N ASP A 152 10.75 -3.30 13.32
CA ASP A 152 11.98 -2.49 13.40
C ASP A 152 12.44 -2.06 12.01
N PHE A 153 12.49 -3.00 11.06
CA PHE A 153 12.87 -2.68 9.68
C PHE A 153 11.88 -1.72 9.01
N VAL A 154 10.57 -1.97 9.11
CA VAL A 154 9.54 -1.12 8.49
C VAL A 154 9.57 0.29 9.08
N LEU A 155 9.79 0.41 10.39
CA LEU A 155 9.96 1.70 11.06
C LEU A 155 11.18 2.45 10.52
N GLU A 156 12.35 1.81 10.45
CA GLU A 156 13.56 2.42 9.88
C GLU A 156 13.37 2.80 8.41
N TYR A 157 12.67 1.96 7.63
CA TYR A 157 12.42 2.23 6.22
C TYR A 157 11.44 3.39 6.03
N ALA A 158 10.40 3.50 6.84
CA ALA A 158 9.52 4.67 6.85
C ALA A 158 10.26 5.94 7.27
N CYS A 159 11.18 5.86 8.25
CA CYS A 159 12.10 6.95 8.59
C CYS A 159 12.96 7.37 7.39
N ALA A 160 13.49 6.41 6.64
CA ALA A 160 14.29 6.71 5.46
C ALA A 160 13.47 7.41 4.37
N PHE A 161 12.20 7.04 4.17
CA PHE A 161 11.28 7.79 3.32
C PHE A 161 11.08 9.22 3.83
N LYS A 162 10.83 9.41 5.12
CA LYS A 162 10.70 10.74 5.73
C LYS A 162 11.93 11.61 5.48
N GLN A 163 13.14 11.03 5.54
CA GLN A 163 14.41 11.71 5.23
C GLN A 163 14.53 12.10 3.75
N GLN A 164 13.84 11.42 2.82
CA GLN A 164 13.75 11.85 1.42
C GLN A 164 12.83 13.07 1.23
N GLY A 165 12.12 13.51 2.28
CA GLY A 165 11.22 14.65 2.25
C GLY A 165 9.81 14.32 1.77
N VAL A 166 9.39 13.05 1.75
CA VAL A 166 8.01 12.69 1.42
C VAL A 166 7.06 13.10 2.55
N HIS A 167 5.80 13.30 2.22
CA HIS A 167 4.75 13.79 3.11
C HIS A 167 4.07 12.67 3.92
N GLY A 168 4.47 11.44 3.70
CA GLY A 168 3.94 10.27 4.42
C GLY A 168 4.22 8.97 3.70
N VAL A 169 3.64 7.91 4.24
CA VAL A 169 3.76 6.55 3.69
C VAL A 169 2.43 5.81 3.71
N ILE A 170 2.29 4.86 2.78
CA ILE A 170 1.22 3.86 2.78
C ILE A 170 1.83 2.55 3.23
N LEU A 171 1.36 2.02 4.36
CA LEU A 171 1.73 0.70 4.89
C LEU A 171 0.75 -0.34 4.35
N ALA A 172 1.22 -1.24 3.47
CA ALA A 172 0.38 -2.27 2.87
C ALA A 172 0.36 -3.55 3.72
N GLU A 173 -0.81 -3.89 4.26
CA GLU A 173 -1.04 -5.05 5.12
C GLU A 173 -2.07 -6.05 4.52
N PRO A 174 -1.86 -6.54 3.28
CA PRO A 174 -2.84 -7.45 2.66
C PRO A 174 -3.03 -8.75 3.42
N ALA A 175 -1.98 -9.32 4.01
CA ALA A 175 -2.06 -10.57 4.76
C ALA A 175 -2.82 -10.42 6.08
N ALA A 176 -2.82 -9.25 6.69
CA ALA A 176 -3.53 -8.99 7.94
C ALA A 176 -5.06 -9.12 7.81
N GLY A 177 -5.62 -8.91 6.61
CA GLY A 177 -7.04 -9.15 6.33
C GLY A 177 -7.48 -10.63 6.45
N LEU A 178 -6.53 -11.56 6.55
CA LEU A 178 -6.78 -12.99 6.78
C LEU A 178 -6.84 -13.36 8.26
N LEU A 179 -6.39 -12.50 9.15
CA LEU A 179 -6.46 -12.71 10.59
C LEU A 179 -7.90 -12.56 11.11
N SER A 180 -8.20 -13.20 12.24
CA SER A 180 -9.38 -12.82 13.01
C SER A 180 -9.26 -11.39 13.54
N PRO A 181 -10.36 -10.70 13.90
CA PRO A 181 -10.26 -9.36 14.48
C PRO A 181 -9.29 -9.27 15.67
N ARG A 182 -9.32 -10.26 16.57
CA ARG A 182 -8.38 -10.34 17.70
C ARG A 182 -6.92 -10.54 17.25
N GLY A 183 -6.70 -11.39 16.24
CA GLY A 183 -5.37 -11.60 15.66
C GLY A 183 -4.85 -10.34 14.97
N LEU A 184 -5.72 -9.65 14.23
CA LEU A 184 -5.39 -8.40 13.56
C LEU A 184 -4.98 -7.32 14.59
N ALA A 185 -5.72 -7.16 15.69
CA ALA A 185 -5.36 -6.24 16.77
C ALA A 185 -3.95 -6.55 17.33
N ARG A 186 -3.69 -7.83 17.64
CA ARG A 186 -2.43 -8.25 18.28
C ARG A 186 -1.23 -8.21 17.33
N PHE A 187 -1.37 -8.72 16.11
CA PHE A 187 -0.23 -9.01 15.23
C PHE A 187 -0.01 -7.98 14.12
N SER A 188 -1.01 -7.15 13.81
CA SER A 188 -0.88 -6.10 12.80
C SER A 188 -1.10 -4.72 13.40
N SER A 189 -2.30 -4.41 13.95
CA SER A 189 -2.62 -3.05 14.41
C SER A 189 -1.68 -2.55 15.51
N ALA A 190 -1.30 -3.40 16.47
CA ALA A 190 -0.35 -3.04 17.52
C ALA A 190 1.05 -2.70 16.96
N ARG A 191 1.47 -3.37 15.88
CA ARG A 191 2.75 -3.10 15.19
C ARG A 191 2.71 -1.81 14.40
N VAL A 192 1.59 -1.58 13.70
CA VAL A 192 1.36 -0.31 12.99
C VAL A 192 1.26 0.85 13.98
N HIS A 193 0.60 0.66 15.12
CA HIS A 193 0.50 1.67 16.18
C HIS A 193 1.88 2.14 16.66
N ARG A 194 2.82 1.22 16.88
CA ARG A 194 4.20 1.56 17.25
C ARG A 194 4.85 2.47 16.18
N ILE A 195 4.62 2.20 14.89
CA ILE A 195 5.16 3.02 13.80
C ILE A 195 4.49 4.41 13.79
N VAL A 196 3.18 4.45 14.05
CA VAL A 196 2.41 5.71 14.16
C VAL A 196 2.95 6.57 15.28
N ASP A 197 3.12 6.01 16.47
CA ASP A 197 3.62 6.74 17.66
C ASP A 197 5.00 7.38 17.43
N GLU A 198 5.86 6.70 16.65
CA GLU A 198 7.22 7.18 16.41
C GLU A 198 7.31 8.20 15.28
N LEU A 199 6.44 8.13 14.27
CA LEU A 199 6.67 8.86 13.01
C LEU A 199 5.56 9.81 12.60
N GLN A 200 4.28 9.53 12.93
CA GLN A 200 3.17 10.35 12.49
C GLN A 200 3.21 11.73 13.15
N SER A 201 3.00 12.76 12.37
CA SER A 201 3.04 14.15 12.82
C SER A 201 2.22 15.01 11.84
N ASP A 202 2.10 16.30 12.11
CA ASP A 202 1.44 17.25 11.21
C ASP A 202 2.08 17.29 9.81
N ASP A 203 3.37 16.96 9.73
CA ASP A 203 4.15 16.98 8.48
C ASP A 203 4.38 15.58 7.87
N PHE A 204 3.93 14.51 8.53
CA PHE A 204 4.17 13.14 8.04
C PHE A 204 3.00 12.22 8.34
N THR A 205 2.28 11.83 7.31
CA THR A 205 1.05 11.02 7.40
C THR A 205 1.33 9.53 7.23
N ILE A 206 0.72 8.69 8.07
CA ILE A 206 0.71 7.24 7.88
C ILE A 206 -0.68 6.80 7.46
N ILE A 207 -0.76 6.12 6.32
CA ILE A 207 -1.99 5.52 5.78
C ILE A 207 -1.82 4.01 5.82
N LEU A 208 -2.78 3.30 6.40
CA LEU A 208 -2.80 1.84 6.38
C LEU A 208 -3.61 1.34 5.19
N HIS A 209 -3.00 0.57 4.28
CA HIS A 209 -3.72 -0.11 3.21
C HIS A 209 -3.96 -1.57 3.56
N ASN A 210 -5.23 -1.98 3.60
CA ASN A 210 -5.61 -3.38 3.76
C ASN A 210 -6.69 -3.75 2.76
N CYS A 211 -6.26 -4.34 1.63
CA CYS A 211 -7.17 -4.71 0.54
C CYS A 211 -8.07 -5.91 0.86
N GLY A 212 -7.73 -6.72 1.84
CA GLY A 212 -8.52 -7.89 2.27
C GLY A 212 -9.45 -7.64 3.46
N ALA A 213 -9.36 -6.47 4.10
CA ALA A 213 -10.17 -6.15 5.26
C ALA A 213 -11.67 -6.09 4.94
N ARG A 214 -12.46 -6.51 5.91
CA ARG A 214 -13.91 -6.43 5.91
C ARG A 214 -14.38 -5.61 7.11
N LEU A 215 -15.65 -5.25 7.14
CA LEU A 215 -16.22 -4.40 8.19
C LEU A 215 -15.94 -4.90 9.63
N VAL A 216 -15.88 -6.23 9.83
CA VAL A 216 -15.56 -6.85 11.13
C VAL A 216 -14.15 -6.48 11.65
N HIS A 217 -13.23 -6.07 10.77
CA HIS A 217 -11.86 -5.68 11.12
C HIS A 217 -11.73 -4.18 11.43
N LEU A 218 -12.74 -3.39 11.06
CA LEU A 218 -12.67 -1.93 11.14
C LEU A 218 -12.29 -1.40 12.54
N PRO A 219 -12.90 -1.85 13.65
CA PRO A 219 -12.56 -1.34 14.98
C PRO A 219 -11.08 -1.52 15.29
N GLN A 220 -10.50 -2.70 15.02
CA GLN A 220 -9.10 -3.02 15.30
C GLN A 220 -8.14 -2.25 14.38
N ILE A 221 -8.53 -2.01 13.14
CA ILE A 221 -7.76 -1.17 12.22
C ILE A 221 -7.68 0.26 12.74
N LEU A 222 -8.78 0.81 13.23
CA LEU A 222 -8.81 2.17 13.81
C LEU A 222 -7.97 2.30 15.09
N GLU A 223 -7.83 1.23 15.88
CA GLU A 223 -6.95 1.19 17.06
C GLU A 223 -5.46 1.39 16.70
N SER A 224 -5.07 1.23 15.44
CA SER A 224 -3.70 1.52 15.00
C SER A 224 -3.33 2.99 15.05
N GLY A 225 -4.29 3.91 15.14
CA GLY A 225 -4.05 5.34 15.25
C GLY A 225 -3.59 6.04 13.96
N VAL A 226 -3.66 5.37 12.81
CA VAL A 226 -3.27 5.95 11.52
C VAL A 226 -4.18 7.12 11.13
N ALA A 227 -3.62 8.10 10.44
CA ALA A 227 -4.39 9.25 9.94
C ALA A 227 -5.40 8.88 8.84
N GLY A 228 -5.15 7.79 8.12
CA GLY A 228 -6.06 7.32 7.09
C GLY A 228 -5.97 5.82 6.86
N VAL A 229 -7.06 5.26 6.32
CA VAL A 229 -7.13 3.85 5.93
C VAL A 229 -7.60 3.74 4.49
N HIS A 230 -6.87 2.98 3.71
CA HIS A 230 -7.23 2.64 2.33
C HIS A 230 -7.72 1.20 2.26
N PHE A 231 -8.97 1.00 1.83
CA PHE A 231 -9.62 -0.30 1.81
C PHE A 231 -9.78 -0.86 0.39
N GLY A 232 -9.77 -2.20 0.31
CA GLY A 232 -10.09 -2.93 -0.91
C GLY A 232 -11.60 -3.15 -1.11
N ALA A 233 -11.94 -3.74 -2.25
CA ALA A 233 -13.31 -4.03 -2.66
C ALA A 233 -14.16 -4.84 -1.65
N PRO A 234 -13.59 -5.72 -0.79
CA PRO A 234 -14.37 -6.43 0.23
C PRO A 234 -14.97 -5.57 1.35
N MET A 235 -14.50 -4.31 1.51
CA MET A 235 -15.02 -3.40 2.53
C MET A 235 -16.33 -2.76 2.10
N ASP A 236 -17.35 -2.83 2.96
CA ASP A 236 -18.55 -2.00 2.82
C ASP A 236 -18.21 -0.57 3.24
N MET A 237 -17.89 0.28 2.25
CA MET A 237 -17.47 1.66 2.50
C MET A 237 -18.58 2.52 3.11
N ARG A 238 -19.86 2.28 2.78
CA ARG A 238 -20.98 3.01 3.37
C ARG A 238 -21.05 2.73 4.88
N ALA A 239 -20.97 1.47 5.25
CA ALA A 239 -20.98 1.06 6.65
C ALA A 239 -19.72 1.51 7.39
N ALA A 240 -18.55 1.40 6.74
CA ALA A 240 -17.28 1.86 7.31
C ALA A 240 -17.28 3.35 7.60
N LEU A 241 -17.74 4.19 6.67
CA LEU A 241 -17.88 5.64 6.85
C LEU A 241 -18.84 6.02 7.98
N SER A 242 -19.87 5.21 8.21
CA SER A 242 -20.81 5.48 9.31
C SER A 242 -20.25 5.10 10.70
N GLN A 243 -19.25 4.21 10.75
CA GLN A 243 -18.68 3.66 11.99
C GLN A 243 -17.33 4.28 12.38
N ALA A 244 -16.54 4.72 11.41
CA ALA A 244 -15.18 5.22 11.67
C ALA A 244 -15.10 6.61 12.33
N GLY A 245 -16.21 7.34 12.41
CA GLY A 245 -16.17 8.74 12.85
C GLY A 245 -15.59 9.68 11.78
N GLU A 246 -15.28 10.91 12.16
CA GLU A 246 -14.80 11.96 11.24
C GLU A 246 -13.31 12.24 11.37
N GLU A 247 -12.63 11.67 12.34
CA GLU A 247 -11.22 11.95 12.62
C GLU A 247 -10.24 11.18 11.73
N VAL A 248 -10.69 10.08 11.10
CA VAL A 248 -9.88 9.22 10.24
C VAL A 248 -10.33 9.35 8.79
N ILE A 249 -9.38 9.52 7.88
CA ILE A 249 -9.65 9.52 6.45
C ILE A 249 -9.85 8.08 5.98
N LEU A 250 -10.97 7.80 5.33
CA LEU A 250 -11.18 6.55 4.62
C LEU A 250 -10.99 6.73 3.12
N SER A 251 -10.32 5.78 2.47
CA SER A 251 -10.08 5.79 1.04
C SER A 251 -10.41 4.42 0.42
N GLY A 252 -10.78 4.40 -0.82
CA GLY A 252 -11.11 3.18 -1.58
C GLY A 252 -12.39 3.37 -2.40
N ASN A 253 -13.04 2.34 -2.95
CA ASN A 253 -12.55 0.96 -2.94
C ASN A 253 -13.05 0.21 -4.18
N LEU A 254 -13.03 0.88 -5.35
CA LEU A 254 -13.46 0.22 -6.58
C LEU A 254 -12.51 -0.93 -6.92
N ASP A 255 -13.06 -2.07 -7.33
CA ASP A 255 -12.28 -3.25 -7.69
C ASP A 255 -11.33 -2.95 -8.86
N PRO A 256 -9.99 -3.07 -8.67
CA PRO A 256 -9.03 -2.74 -9.71
C PRO A 256 -9.11 -3.67 -10.93
N SER A 257 -9.47 -4.92 -10.74
CA SER A 257 -9.55 -5.91 -11.82
C SER A 257 -10.91 -5.90 -12.49
N ALA A 258 -12.00 -5.99 -11.70
CA ALA A 258 -13.35 -6.09 -12.24
C ALA A 258 -13.84 -4.76 -12.83
N VAL A 259 -13.55 -3.63 -12.17
CA VAL A 259 -14.03 -2.31 -12.60
C VAL A 259 -13.02 -1.64 -13.54
N PHE A 260 -11.78 -1.45 -13.10
CA PHE A 260 -10.82 -0.67 -13.88
C PHE A 260 -10.22 -1.43 -15.06
N ARG A 261 -9.81 -2.70 -14.86
CA ARG A 261 -9.15 -3.47 -15.91
C ARG A 261 -10.14 -4.05 -16.91
N SER A 262 -11.20 -4.72 -16.44
CA SER A 262 -12.12 -5.51 -17.25
C SER A 262 -13.44 -4.81 -17.54
N GLY A 263 -13.78 -3.75 -16.82
CA GLY A 263 -14.99 -2.97 -17.02
C GLY A 263 -14.91 -2.07 -18.26
N THR A 264 -16.06 -1.65 -18.74
CA THR A 264 -16.19 -0.61 -19.75
C THR A 264 -16.09 0.78 -19.12
N ARG A 265 -15.77 1.79 -19.91
CA ARG A 265 -15.78 3.20 -19.49
C ARG A 265 -17.08 3.57 -18.73
N GLN A 266 -18.24 3.16 -19.27
CA GLN A 266 -19.56 3.44 -18.68
C GLN A 266 -19.74 2.76 -17.32
N GLU A 267 -19.25 1.55 -17.15
CA GLU A 267 -19.28 0.84 -15.86
C GLU A 267 -18.39 1.52 -14.83
N VAL A 268 -17.21 2.00 -15.21
CA VAL A 268 -16.34 2.79 -14.33
C VAL A 268 -17.03 4.07 -13.89
N GLU A 269 -17.64 4.82 -14.82
CA GLU A 269 -18.40 6.05 -14.52
C GLU A 269 -19.53 5.77 -13.55
N ALA A 270 -20.35 4.72 -13.80
CA ALA A 270 -21.47 4.36 -12.94
C ALA A 270 -21.00 3.95 -11.53
N LYS A 271 -19.92 3.16 -11.42
CA LYS A 271 -19.36 2.72 -10.14
C LYS A 271 -18.71 3.88 -9.37
N ALA A 272 -18.05 4.79 -10.04
CA ALA A 272 -17.52 6.00 -9.42
C ALA A 272 -18.65 6.90 -8.89
N GLN A 273 -19.73 7.10 -9.64
CA GLN A 273 -20.91 7.84 -9.20
C GLN A 273 -21.60 7.18 -8.00
N GLU A 274 -21.73 5.84 -8.01
CA GLU A 274 -22.25 5.08 -6.87
C GLU A 274 -21.41 5.34 -5.62
N LEU A 275 -20.09 5.23 -5.73
CA LEU A 275 -19.16 5.48 -4.63
C LEU A 275 -19.26 6.90 -4.09
N LEU A 276 -19.37 7.90 -4.97
CA LEU A 276 -19.52 9.30 -4.60
C LEU A 276 -20.87 9.59 -3.92
N SER A 277 -21.93 8.89 -4.31
CA SER A 277 -23.28 9.16 -3.80
C SER A 277 -23.43 8.98 -2.28
N PHE A 278 -22.71 8.02 -1.67
CA PHE A 278 -22.76 7.80 -0.22
C PHE A 278 -21.62 8.49 0.53
N ALA A 279 -20.70 9.09 -0.20
CA ALA A 279 -19.65 9.94 0.34
C ALA A 279 -20.05 11.41 0.41
N GLN A 280 -21.22 11.78 -0.14
CA GLN A 280 -21.70 13.16 -0.19
C GLN A 280 -21.80 13.78 1.22
N GLY A 281 -21.16 14.92 1.41
CA GLY A 281 -21.10 15.63 2.69
C GLY A 281 -20.08 15.05 3.68
N ARG A 282 -19.26 14.07 3.28
CA ARG A 282 -18.19 13.49 4.07
C ARG A 282 -16.85 14.06 3.62
N TRP A 283 -16.23 14.90 4.43
CA TRP A 283 -14.92 15.49 4.15
C TRP A 283 -13.76 14.48 4.30
N ASN A 284 -13.98 13.42 5.07
CA ASN A 284 -13.00 12.40 5.41
C ASN A 284 -13.03 11.16 4.48
N PHE A 285 -13.50 11.32 3.25
CA PHE A 285 -13.52 10.24 2.27
C PHE A 285 -12.77 10.60 0.98
N ILE A 286 -11.88 9.72 0.56
CA ILE A 286 -11.14 9.85 -0.69
C ILE A 286 -11.49 8.69 -1.63
N PRO A 287 -12.30 8.90 -2.68
CA PRO A 287 -12.59 7.87 -3.67
C PRO A 287 -11.31 7.34 -4.32
N SER A 288 -11.18 6.02 -4.43
CA SER A 288 -9.99 5.35 -4.94
C SER A 288 -10.32 4.01 -5.58
N SER A 289 -9.33 3.41 -6.27
CA SER A 289 -9.29 1.97 -6.51
C SER A 289 -9.17 1.23 -5.18
N GLY A 290 -9.56 -0.04 -5.13
CA GLY A 290 -9.46 -0.85 -3.90
C GLY A 290 -8.07 -1.46 -3.66
N CYS A 291 -7.17 -1.34 -4.61
CA CYS A 291 -5.76 -1.76 -4.58
C CYS A 291 -5.04 -1.12 -5.76
N ASP A 292 -3.76 -1.48 -5.96
CA ASP A 292 -2.99 -1.06 -7.12
C ASP A 292 -3.66 -1.50 -8.43
N LEU A 293 -3.63 -0.62 -9.42
CA LEU A 293 -4.21 -0.89 -10.74
C LEU A 293 -3.28 -1.81 -11.54
N PRO A 294 -3.82 -2.88 -12.17
CA PRO A 294 -3.04 -3.72 -13.07
C PRO A 294 -2.37 -2.91 -14.18
N LEU A 295 -1.19 -3.35 -14.60
CA LEU A 295 -0.38 -2.67 -15.62
C LEU A 295 -1.11 -2.47 -16.96
N ASP A 296 -1.99 -3.40 -17.31
CA ASP A 296 -2.80 -3.41 -18.54
C ASP A 296 -4.19 -2.79 -18.36
N THR A 297 -4.41 -2.03 -17.28
CA THR A 297 -5.63 -1.24 -17.09
C THR A 297 -5.80 -0.26 -18.25
N PRO A 298 -6.94 -0.26 -18.98
CA PRO A 298 -7.18 0.70 -20.05
C PRO A 298 -7.12 2.13 -19.51
N LEU A 299 -6.28 2.98 -20.12
CA LEU A 299 -6.14 4.38 -19.70
C LEU A 299 -7.44 5.15 -19.80
N GLU A 300 -8.32 4.78 -20.75
CA GLU A 300 -9.67 5.34 -20.90
C GLU A 300 -10.59 5.06 -19.70
N ASN A 301 -10.39 3.95 -18.99
CA ASN A 301 -11.10 3.64 -17.75
C ASN A 301 -10.59 4.51 -16.59
N MET A 302 -9.30 4.80 -16.57
CA MET A 302 -8.75 5.79 -15.64
C MET A 302 -9.26 7.20 -15.96
N ASP A 303 -9.30 7.60 -17.25
CA ASP A 303 -9.90 8.88 -17.66
C ASP A 303 -11.35 8.99 -17.16
N ALA A 304 -12.17 7.95 -17.37
CA ALA A 304 -13.57 7.92 -16.92
C ALA A 304 -13.71 8.16 -15.41
N PHE A 305 -12.87 7.50 -14.62
CA PHE A 305 -12.86 7.68 -13.16
C PHE A 305 -12.52 9.12 -12.78
N PHE A 306 -11.42 9.68 -13.28
CA PHE A 306 -10.98 11.03 -12.92
C PHE A 306 -11.92 12.11 -13.43
N GLU A 307 -12.52 11.95 -14.63
CA GLU A 307 -13.54 12.87 -15.15
C GLU A 307 -14.80 12.86 -14.29
N THR A 308 -15.25 11.68 -13.84
CA THR A 308 -16.40 11.55 -12.93
C THR A 308 -16.15 12.29 -11.61
N LEU A 309 -14.94 12.15 -11.03
CA LEU A 309 -14.59 12.87 -9.79
C LEU A 309 -14.58 14.38 -9.97
N LYS A 310 -14.03 14.88 -11.10
CA LYS A 310 -14.02 16.33 -11.40
C LYS A 310 -15.44 16.88 -11.52
N GLY A 311 -16.35 16.18 -12.18
CA GLY A 311 -17.74 16.57 -12.32
C GLY A 311 -18.54 16.59 -11.01
N PHE A 312 -18.09 15.88 -9.98
CA PHE A 312 -18.73 15.87 -8.66
C PHE A 312 -18.25 17.02 -7.75
N ALA A 313 -17.03 17.50 -7.96
CA ALA A 313 -16.44 18.58 -7.18
C ALA A 313 -16.86 19.98 -7.67
N ALA A 314 -17.49 20.07 -8.84
CA ALA A 314 -17.99 21.30 -9.45
C ALA A 314 -19.46 21.56 -9.07
#